data_45cfc2af697c3968c3fdc3b22b5cdbc9
#
_entry.id   45cfc2af697c3968c3fdc3b22b5cdbc9
#
_cell.length_a   1.000
_cell.length_b   1.000
_cell.length_c   1.000
_cell.angle_alpha   90.00
_cell.angle_beta   90.00
_cell.angle_gamma   90.00
#
_symmetry.space_group_name_H-M   'P 1'
#
loop_
_entity.id
_entity.type
_entity.pdbx_description
1 polymer ?
#
loop_
_entity_poly.entity_id
_entity_poly.type
_entity_poly.pdbx_seq_one_letter_code
_entity_poly.pdbx_strand_id
1 'polypeptide(L)'
;CFEILSNTIEQAQFYENNEILTIALKLELEYLLHLNFPGMTEQELYHKHFIQNEALKRTRKITEQSSLHNLLKYRLSRKGSIRTPKQKQDMNDLMVNELYIAASSDSERNFELTRNHKLFQASYLMGVGDYGSALNSYKELNELFEENQQFWANPPIYYLSVLEGVLDSLRSIGNYDEMPYFLNKLQKLSTDTPLEFKINVICLLFQYELFPHLDKGDFSKCIEIISHYKENLYDKESWLNPIRKSELLLSLIHI
;
A
#
# COMPACT_ATOMS: atom_id res chain seq x y z
N CYS A 1 -25.73 -24.07 -6.24
CA CYS A 1 -24.27 -24.10 -5.98
C CYS A 1 -23.48 -23.63 -7.20
N PHE A 2 -23.61 -24.24 -8.39
CA PHE A 2 -22.82 -23.88 -9.57
C PHE A 2 -22.96 -22.40 -9.98
N GLU A 3 -24.17 -21.86 -9.97
CA GLU A 3 -24.42 -20.46 -10.29
C GLU A 3 -23.65 -19.51 -9.34
N ILE A 4 -23.63 -19.83 -8.05
CA ILE A 4 -22.87 -19.05 -7.06
C ILE A 4 -21.37 -19.15 -7.32
N LEU A 5 -20.86 -20.37 -7.59
CA LEU A 5 -19.44 -20.58 -7.88
C LEU A 5 -19.01 -19.87 -9.16
N SER A 6 -19.82 -19.99 -10.23
CA SER A 6 -19.57 -19.30 -11.51
C SER A 6 -19.48 -17.78 -11.31
N ASN A 7 -20.45 -17.18 -10.62
CA ASN A 7 -20.43 -15.76 -10.31
C ASN A 7 -19.22 -15.38 -9.43
N THR A 8 -18.87 -16.23 -8.45
CA THR A 8 -17.69 -15.99 -7.60
C THR A 8 -16.40 -16.03 -8.41
N ILE A 9 -16.27 -16.97 -9.36
CA ILE A 9 -15.12 -17.08 -10.26
C ILE A 9 -15.00 -15.82 -11.14
N GLU A 10 -16.11 -15.39 -11.77
CA GLU A 10 -16.14 -14.18 -12.60
C GLU A 10 -15.75 -12.93 -11.81
N GLN A 11 -16.31 -12.75 -10.61
CA GLN A 11 -15.98 -11.63 -9.73
C GLN A 11 -14.52 -11.69 -9.27
N ALA A 12 -14.02 -12.87 -8.88
CA ALA A 12 -12.64 -13.04 -8.47
C ALA A 12 -11.65 -12.75 -9.61
N GLN A 13 -11.99 -13.11 -10.85
CA GLN A 13 -11.19 -12.74 -12.03
C GLN A 13 -11.24 -11.23 -12.29
N PHE A 14 -12.42 -10.61 -12.23
CA PHE A 14 -12.59 -9.17 -12.45
C PHE A 14 -11.80 -8.33 -11.44
N TYR A 15 -11.83 -8.73 -10.16
CA TYR A 15 -11.09 -8.04 -9.08
C TYR A 15 -9.67 -8.57 -8.87
N GLU A 16 -9.16 -9.41 -9.77
CA GLU A 16 -7.83 -10.03 -9.67
C GLU A 16 -7.57 -10.76 -8.33
N ASN A 17 -8.63 -11.21 -7.62
CA ASN A 17 -8.50 -11.91 -6.35
C ASN A 17 -8.12 -13.38 -6.57
N ASN A 18 -6.83 -13.62 -6.71
CA ASN A 18 -6.29 -14.95 -7.04
C ASN A 18 -6.53 -15.99 -5.94
N GLU A 19 -6.64 -15.59 -4.68
CA GLU A 19 -6.92 -16.51 -3.56
C GLU A 19 -8.37 -17.03 -3.64
N ILE A 20 -9.35 -16.13 -3.77
CA ILE A 20 -10.76 -16.49 -3.92
C ILE A 20 -10.96 -17.29 -5.21
N LEU A 21 -10.32 -16.88 -6.31
CA LEU A 21 -10.38 -17.58 -7.59
C LEU A 21 -9.90 -19.03 -7.46
N THR A 22 -8.78 -19.25 -6.79
CA THR A 22 -8.22 -20.59 -6.56
C THR A 22 -9.17 -21.47 -5.74
N ILE A 23 -9.76 -20.91 -4.66
CA ILE A 23 -10.70 -21.65 -3.80
C ILE A 23 -11.99 -21.97 -4.56
N ALA A 24 -12.56 -21.01 -5.29
CA ALA A 24 -13.80 -21.19 -6.02
C ALA A 24 -13.65 -22.24 -7.15
N LEU A 25 -12.56 -22.17 -7.92
CA LEU A 25 -12.24 -23.15 -8.96
C LEU A 25 -12.03 -24.56 -8.37
N LYS A 26 -11.33 -24.66 -7.24
CA LYS A 26 -11.14 -25.94 -6.56
C LYS A 26 -12.48 -26.57 -6.16
N LEU A 27 -13.37 -25.80 -5.52
CA LEU A 27 -14.68 -26.27 -5.12
C LEU A 27 -15.54 -26.67 -6.34
N GLU A 28 -15.51 -25.87 -7.40
CA GLU A 28 -16.23 -26.18 -8.63
C GLU A 28 -15.77 -27.51 -9.24
N LEU A 29 -14.46 -27.72 -9.34
CA LEU A 29 -13.87 -28.97 -9.86
C LEU A 29 -14.20 -30.18 -8.98
N GLU A 30 -14.21 -30.04 -7.66
CA GLU A 30 -14.63 -31.10 -6.73
C GLU A 30 -16.10 -31.49 -6.96
N TYR A 31 -16.99 -30.51 -7.09
CA TYR A 31 -18.41 -30.80 -7.41
C TYR A 31 -18.58 -31.43 -8.79
N LEU A 32 -17.87 -30.96 -9.81
CA LEU A 32 -17.93 -31.54 -11.16
C LEU A 32 -17.45 -32.98 -11.17
N LEU A 33 -16.37 -33.29 -10.42
CA LEU A 33 -15.88 -34.66 -10.26
C LEU A 33 -16.95 -35.58 -9.66
N HIS A 34 -17.63 -35.15 -8.59
CA HIS A 34 -18.68 -35.95 -7.96
C HIS A 34 -19.89 -36.21 -8.87
N LEU A 35 -20.13 -35.36 -9.84
CA LEU A 35 -21.20 -35.46 -10.80
C LEU A 35 -20.79 -36.13 -12.12
N ASN A 36 -19.56 -36.64 -12.25
CA ASN A 36 -18.97 -37.16 -13.47
C ASN A 36 -18.97 -36.16 -14.63
N PHE A 37 -18.65 -34.88 -14.36
CA PHE A 37 -18.44 -33.79 -15.33
C PHE A 37 -19.61 -33.63 -16.35
N PRO A 38 -20.85 -33.37 -15.91
CA PRO A 38 -21.98 -33.30 -16.79
C PRO A 38 -21.85 -32.17 -17.80
N GLY A 39 -21.88 -32.50 -19.10
CA GLY A 39 -21.83 -31.52 -20.20
C GLY A 39 -20.49 -30.83 -20.40
N MET A 40 -19.43 -31.22 -19.68
CA MET A 40 -18.10 -30.63 -19.77
C MET A 40 -17.23 -31.38 -20.78
N THR A 41 -16.52 -30.65 -21.62
CA THR A 41 -15.49 -31.18 -22.50
C THR A 41 -14.13 -31.27 -21.79
N GLU A 42 -13.26 -32.16 -22.29
CA GLU A 42 -11.90 -32.27 -21.78
C GLU A 42 -11.12 -30.95 -21.91
N GLN A 43 -11.34 -30.17 -22.97
CA GLN A 43 -10.71 -28.86 -23.18
C GLN A 43 -11.13 -27.84 -22.12
N GLU A 44 -12.40 -27.81 -21.75
CA GLU A 44 -12.89 -26.92 -20.68
C GLU A 44 -12.32 -27.30 -19.32
N LEU A 45 -12.18 -28.60 -19.03
CA LEU A 45 -11.51 -29.08 -17.82
C LEU A 45 -10.04 -28.64 -17.76
N TYR A 46 -9.28 -28.81 -18.85
CA TYR A 46 -7.90 -28.34 -18.95
C TYR A 46 -7.82 -26.82 -18.76
N HIS A 47 -8.74 -26.07 -19.35
CA HIS A 47 -8.77 -24.61 -19.21
C HIS A 47 -9.00 -24.18 -17.76
N LYS A 48 -9.92 -24.81 -17.03
CA LYS A 48 -10.13 -24.53 -15.60
C LYS A 48 -8.88 -24.82 -14.76
N HIS A 49 -8.22 -25.94 -14.98
CA HIS A 49 -6.95 -26.25 -14.31
C HIS A 49 -5.85 -25.25 -14.67
N PHE A 50 -5.78 -24.81 -15.92
CA PHE A 50 -4.82 -23.79 -16.34
C PHE A 50 -5.04 -22.46 -15.58
N ILE A 51 -6.30 -21.97 -15.52
CA ILE A 51 -6.62 -20.74 -14.77
C ILE A 51 -6.25 -20.89 -13.29
N GLN A 52 -6.58 -22.03 -12.68
CA GLN A 52 -6.25 -22.31 -11.28
C GLN A 52 -4.72 -22.27 -11.03
N ASN A 53 -3.94 -22.90 -11.89
CA ASN A 53 -2.50 -22.92 -11.78
C ASN A 53 -1.87 -21.54 -11.95
N GLU A 54 -2.39 -20.72 -12.89
CA GLU A 54 -1.93 -19.34 -13.06
C GLU A 54 -2.29 -18.47 -11.84
N ALA A 55 -3.49 -18.61 -11.27
CA ALA A 55 -3.86 -17.92 -10.04
C ALA A 55 -2.93 -18.29 -8.86
N LEU A 56 -2.58 -19.57 -8.71
CA LEU A 56 -1.63 -20.04 -7.69
C LEU A 56 -0.22 -19.45 -7.88
N LYS A 57 0.28 -19.39 -9.12
CA LYS A 57 1.58 -18.77 -9.44
C LYS A 57 1.58 -17.28 -9.06
N ARG A 58 0.51 -16.55 -9.40
CA ARG A 58 0.36 -15.12 -9.04
C ARG A 58 0.33 -14.93 -7.54
N THR A 59 -0.48 -15.71 -6.81
CA THR A 59 -0.54 -15.65 -5.33
C THR A 59 0.84 -15.87 -4.73
N ARG A 60 1.61 -16.84 -5.23
CA ARG A 60 2.97 -17.09 -4.76
C ARG A 60 3.88 -15.88 -4.97
N LYS A 61 3.89 -15.28 -6.17
CA LYS A 61 4.70 -14.08 -6.47
C LYS A 61 4.33 -12.90 -5.58
N ILE A 62 3.02 -12.65 -5.39
CA ILE A 62 2.52 -11.60 -4.48
C ILE A 62 3.04 -11.83 -3.07
N THR A 63 3.00 -13.08 -2.58
CA THR A 63 3.49 -13.44 -1.25
C THR A 63 5.00 -13.22 -1.13
N GLU A 64 5.78 -13.60 -2.14
CA GLU A 64 7.24 -13.41 -2.18
C GLU A 64 7.60 -11.91 -2.14
N GLN A 65 6.93 -11.06 -2.95
CA GLN A 65 7.13 -9.60 -2.92
C GLN A 65 6.75 -8.98 -1.56
N SER A 66 5.61 -9.39 -1.00
CA SER A 66 5.16 -8.93 0.31
C SER A 66 6.16 -9.30 1.41
N SER A 67 6.73 -10.49 1.34
CA SER A 67 7.77 -10.96 2.29
C SER A 67 9.03 -10.11 2.20
N LEU A 68 9.48 -9.75 0.98
CA LEU A 68 10.63 -8.86 0.80
C LEU A 68 10.36 -7.45 1.33
N HIS A 69 9.16 -6.91 1.10
CA HIS A 69 8.77 -5.61 1.65
C HIS A 69 8.75 -5.63 3.19
N ASN A 70 8.24 -6.70 3.80
CA ASN A 70 8.26 -6.88 5.25
C ASN A 70 9.70 -6.95 5.79
N LEU A 71 10.61 -7.67 5.11
CA LEU A 71 12.03 -7.72 5.47
C LEU A 71 12.70 -6.34 5.34
N LEU A 72 12.39 -5.59 4.28
CA LEU A 72 12.86 -4.21 4.12
C LEU A 72 12.41 -3.34 5.29
N LYS A 73 11.11 -3.33 5.62
CA LYS A 73 10.56 -2.58 6.76
C LYS A 73 11.19 -3.00 8.09
N TYR A 74 11.37 -4.30 8.31
CA TYR A 74 12.05 -4.82 9.50
C TYR A 74 13.49 -4.29 9.61
N ARG A 75 14.27 -4.36 8.52
CA ARG A 75 15.66 -3.86 8.53
C ARG A 75 15.71 -2.36 8.78
N LEU A 76 14.84 -1.57 8.14
CA LEU A 76 14.76 -0.12 8.34
C LEU A 76 14.36 0.23 9.77
N SER A 77 13.40 -0.47 10.35
CA SER A 77 12.97 -0.23 11.74
C SER A 77 14.05 -0.54 12.78
N ARG A 78 14.95 -1.50 12.49
CA ARG A 78 16.03 -1.89 13.40
C ARG A 78 17.31 -1.08 13.23
N LYS A 79 17.63 -0.70 12.00
CA LYS A 79 18.88 0.01 11.67
C LYS A 79 18.70 1.54 11.61
N GLY A 80 17.45 2.01 11.54
CA GLY A 80 17.14 3.41 11.24
C GLY A 80 17.49 3.79 9.80
N SER A 81 17.63 5.09 9.54
CA SER A 81 18.00 5.59 8.22
C SER A 81 19.36 5.09 7.78
N ILE A 82 19.45 4.66 6.52
CA ILE A 82 20.67 4.15 5.92
C ILE A 82 21.53 5.32 5.47
N ARG A 83 22.66 5.53 6.16
CA ARG A 83 23.54 6.71 5.97
C ARG A 83 24.88 6.38 5.32
N THR A 84 25.33 5.12 5.37
CA THR A 84 26.66 4.74 4.89
C THR A 84 26.59 3.82 3.69
N PRO A 85 27.62 3.82 2.80
CA PRO A 85 27.70 2.88 1.67
C PRO A 85 27.62 1.41 2.11
N LYS A 86 28.22 1.05 3.26
CA LYS A 86 28.14 -0.30 3.81
C LYS A 86 26.71 -0.68 4.18
N GLN A 87 25.97 0.23 4.83
CA GLN A 87 24.55 -0.01 5.13
C GLN A 87 23.71 -0.17 3.85
N LYS A 88 24.00 0.59 2.77
CA LYS A 88 23.36 0.42 1.47
C LYS A 88 23.66 -0.96 0.90
N GLN A 89 24.91 -1.38 0.95
CA GLN A 89 25.33 -2.71 0.48
C GLN A 89 24.62 -3.84 1.22
N ASP A 90 24.38 -3.70 2.53
CA ASP A 90 23.63 -4.66 3.36
C ASP A 90 22.14 -4.80 2.95
N MET A 91 21.64 -3.93 2.08
CA MET A 91 20.26 -3.95 1.56
C MET A 91 20.17 -4.43 0.10
N ASN A 92 21.32 -4.58 -0.58
CA ASN A 92 21.35 -4.94 -2.00
C ASN A 92 20.76 -6.32 -2.28
N ASP A 93 20.89 -7.27 -1.34
CA ASP A 93 20.29 -8.59 -1.46
C ASP A 93 18.76 -8.52 -1.64
N LEU A 94 18.10 -7.65 -0.91
CA LEU A 94 16.64 -7.45 -1.03
C LEU A 94 16.27 -6.84 -2.39
N MET A 95 17.04 -5.84 -2.85
CA MET A 95 16.82 -5.22 -4.14
C MET A 95 17.04 -6.22 -5.30
N VAL A 96 18.11 -7.02 -5.25
CA VAL A 96 18.38 -8.04 -6.28
C VAL A 96 17.26 -9.09 -6.32
N ASN A 97 16.81 -9.58 -5.15
CA ASN A 97 15.72 -10.53 -5.09
C ASN A 97 14.41 -9.95 -5.62
N GLU A 98 14.12 -8.69 -5.31
CA GLU A 98 12.92 -8.02 -5.80
C GLU A 98 12.95 -7.85 -7.33
N LEU A 99 14.08 -7.40 -7.89
CA LEU A 99 14.26 -7.29 -9.34
C LEU A 99 14.13 -8.66 -10.04
N TYR A 100 14.60 -9.74 -9.42
CA TYR A 100 14.44 -11.09 -9.95
C TYR A 100 12.96 -11.51 -10.02
N ILE A 101 12.18 -11.25 -8.95
CA ILE A 101 10.74 -11.54 -8.93
C ILE A 101 10.01 -10.68 -9.97
N ALA A 102 10.31 -9.38 -10.05
CA ALA A 102 9.71 -8.47 -11.03
C ALA A 102 10.00 -8.92 -12.47
N ALA A 103 11.25 -9.23 -12.80
CA ALA A 103 11.64 -9.70 -14.13
C ALA A 103 10.95 -11.01 -14.53
N SER A 104 10.71 -11.91 -13.56
CA SER A 104 9.98 -13.16 -13.81
C SER A 104 8.47 -12.97 -14.03
N SER A 105 7.97 -11.74 -13.85
CA SER A 105 6.53 -11.40 -13.91
C SER A 105 6.14 -10.67 -15.20
N ASP A 106 7.05 -10.55 -16.17
CA ASP A 106 7.02 -9.62 -17.31
C ASP A 106 5.85 -9.79 -18.31
N SER A 107 5.03 -10.82 -18.20
CA SER A 107 3.90 -11.03 -19.12
C SER A 107 2.53 -10.65 -18.55
N GLU A 108 2.43 -10.32 -17.28
CA GLU A 108 1.12 -10.15 -16.63
C GLU A 108 1.04 -8.83 -15.85
N ARG A 109 0.31 -7.87 -16.44
CA ARG A 109 -0.10 -6.65 -15.74
C ARG A 109 -1.16 -7.01 -14.68
N ASN A 110 -0.71 -7.33 -13.46
CA ASN A 110 -1.56 -7.49 -12.30
C ASN A 110 -1.39 -6.28 -11.38
N PHE A 111 -2.50 -5.68 -10.95
CA PHE A 111 -2.49 -4.48 -10.10
C PHE A 111 -1.66 -4.70 -8.83
N GLU A 112 -1.90 -5.82 -8.14
CA GLU A 112 -1.26 -6.09 -6.85
C GLU A 112 0.25 -6.33 -6.98
N LEU A 113 0.69 -7.06 -8.01
CA LEU A 113 2.11 -7.24 -8.29
C LEU A 113 2.80 -5.91 -8.62
N THR A 114 2.17 -5.09 -9.47
CA THR A 114 2.70 -3.76 -9.83
C THR A 114 2.76 -2.84 -8.61
N ARG A 115 1.70 -2.81 -7.79
CA ARG A 115 1.65 -2.07 -6.53
C ARG A 115 2.78 -2.48 -5.59
N ASN A 116 2.94 -3.78 -5.35
CA ASN A 116 3.95 -4.29 -4.41
C ASN A 116 5.37 -3.99 -4.87
N HIS A 117 5.65 -4.16 -6.17
CA HIS A 117 6.94 -3.80 -6.78
C HIS A 117 7.28 -2.33 -6.56
N LYS A 118 6.38 -1.42 -6.97
CA LYS A 118 6.59 0.02 -6.83
C LYS A 118 6.66 0.47 -5.36
N LEU A 119 5.85 -0.12 -4.49
CA LEU A 119 5.87 0.18 -3.06
C LEU A 119 7.19 -0.26 -2.40
N PHE A 120 7.74 -1.41 -2.80
CA PHE A 120 9.05 -1.84 -2.35
C PHE A 120 10.13 -0.86 -2.81
N GLN A 121 10.15 -0.48 -4.10
CA GLN A 121 11.11 0.48 -4.66
C GLN A 121 11.03 1.83 -3.94
N ALA A 122 9.84 2.40 -3.80
CA ALA A 122 9.63 3.67 -3.12
C ALA A 122 10.12 3.63 -1.66
N SER A 123 9.77 2.56 -0.92
CA SER A 123 10.20 2.37 0.47
C SER A 123 11.72 2.17 0.59
N TYR A 124 12.34 1.47 -0.36
CA TYR A 124 13.80 1.31 -0.40
C TYR A 124 14.49 2.66 -0.64
N LEU A 125 14.04 3.43 -1.63
CA LEU A 125 14.60 4.74 -1.99
C LEU A 125 14.47 5.73 -0.83
N MET A 126 13.32 5.77 -0.15
CA MET A 126 13.15 6.53 1.09
C MET A 126 14.18 6.10 2.16
N GLY A 127 14.33 4.80 2.37
CA GLY A 127 15.25 4.25 3.36
C GLY A 127 16.71 4.58 3.11
N VAL A 128 17.13 4.67 1.85
CA VAL A 128 18.51 5.02 1.47
C VAL A 128 18.75 6.52 1.26
N GLY A 129 17.72 7.35 1.48
CA GLY A 129 17.80 8.81 1.41
C GLY A 129 17.76 9.39 -0.02
N ASP A 130 17.34 8.59 -1.01
CA ASP A 130 17.07 9.08 -2.38
C ASP A 130 15.61 9.55 -2.48
N TYR A 131 15.31 10.65 -1.82
CA TYR A 131 13.94 11.17 -1.69
C TYR A 131 13.34 11.64 -3.01
N GLY A 132 14.15 12.11 -3.96
CA GLY A 132 13.69 12.52 -5.28
C GLY A 132 13.17 11.34 -6.11
N SER A 133 13.93 10.25 -6.16
CA SER A 133 13.51 9.01 -6.83
C SER A 133 12.34 8.35 -6.09
N ALA A 134 12.31 8.40 -4.76
CA ALA A 134 11.20 7.90 -3.96
C ALA A 134 9.91 8.65 -4.28
N LEU A 135 9.95 10.00 -4.37
CA LEU A 135 8.81 10.82 -4.76
C LEU A 135 8.24 10.41 -6.12
N ASN A 136 9.10 10.19 -7.11
CA ASN A 136 8.66 9.75 -8.44
C ASN A 136 7.94 8.40 -8.35
N SER A 137 8.52 7.42 -7.64
CA SER A 137 7.90 6.11 -7.45
C SER A 137 6.56 6.18 -6.71
N TYR A 138 6.43 7.04 -5.69
CA TYR A 138 5.15 7.26 -5.01
C TYR A 138 4.13 8.00 -5.87
N LYS A 139 4.54 8.94 -6.74
CA LYS A 139 3.64 9.59 -7.71
C LYS A 139 3.11 8.57 -8.73
N GLU A 140 3.96 7.69 -9.24
CA GLU A 140 3.52 6.60 -10.13
C GLU A 140 2.55 5.64 -9.42
N LEU A 141 2.77 5.35 -8.13
CA LEU A 141 1.82 4.59 -7.31
C LEU A 141 0.49 5.33 -7.15
N ASN A 142 0.52 6.64 -6.91
CA ASN A 142 -0.69 7.45 -6.82
C ASN A 142 -1.51 7.38 -8.11
N GLU A 143 -0.86 7.50 -9.28
CA GLU A 143 -1.50 7.36 -10.59
C GLU A 143 -2.10 5.96 -10.76
N LEU A 144 -1.33 4.91 -10.45
CA LEU A 144 -1.79 3.52 -10.50
C LEU A 144 -3.07 3.31 -9.67
N PHE A 145 -3.13 3.87 -8.46
CA PHE A 145 -4.32 3.76 -7.61
C PHE A 145 -5.50 4.55 -8.19
N GLU A 146 -5.29 5.77 -8.70
CA GLU A 146 -6.35 6.60 -9.25
C GLU A 146 -6.99 6.01 -10.51
N GLU A 147 -6.17 5.36 -11.35
CA GLU A 147 -6.64 4.66 -12.56
C GLU A 147 -7.37 3.34 -12.25
N ASN A 148 -7.17 2.78 -11.04
CA ASN A 148 -7.65 1.44 -10.67
C ASN A 148 -8.45 1.46 -9.36
N GLN A 149 -9.39 2.38 -9.23
CA GLN A 149 -10.19 2.55 -7.99
C GLN A 149 -11.01 1.31 -7.61
N GLN A 150 -11.36 0.46 -8.59
CA GLN A 150 -12.06 -0.81 -8.35
C GLN A 150 -11.27 -1.79 -7.50
N PHE A 151 -9.95 -1.65 -7.40
CA PHE A 151 -9.09 -2.50 -6.57
C PHE A 151 -8.78 -1.91 -5.18
N TRP A 152 -9.38 -0.76 -4.83
CA TRP A 152 -9.18 -0.20 -3.52
C TRP A 152 -9.80 -1.07 -2.44
N ALA A 153 -9.08 -1.27 -1.34
CA ALA A 153 -9.66 -1.80 -0.11
C ALA A 153 -10.67 -0.79 0.48
N ASN A 154 -11.60 -1.26 1.27
CA ASN A 154 -12.49 -0.40 2.03
C ASN A 154 -12.30 -0.68 3.55
N PRO A 155 -11.68 0.24 4.30
CA PRO A 155 -11.14 1.55 3.90
C PRO A 155 -9.85 1.44 3.05
N PRO A 156 -9.46 2.49 2.27
CA PRO A 156 -8.35 2.46 1.32
C PRO A 156 -6.97 2.63 2.01
N ILE A 157 -6.60 1.69 2.87
CA ILE A 157 -5.39 1.75 3.72
C ILE A 157 -4.11 1.85 2.89
N TYR A 158 -4.01 1.09 1.79
CA TYR A 158 -2.83 1.12 0.93
C TYR A 158 -2.67 2.47 0.21
N TYR A 159 -3.77 3.04 -0.26
CA TYR A 159 -3.73 4.36 -0.89
C TYR A 159 -3.38 5.46 0.10
N LEU A 160 -3.87 5.37 1.35
CA LEU A 160 -3.45 6.25 2.45
C LEU A 160 -1.92 6.23 2.63
N SER A 161 -1.32 5.03 2.64
CA SER A 161 0.15 4.88 2.79
C SER A 161 0.92 5.43 1.58
N VAL A 162 0.35 5.40 0.38
CA VAL A 162 0.96 6.02 -0.81
C VAL A 162 0.97 7.54 -0.69
N LEU A 163 -0.16 8.16 -0.32
CA LEU A 163 -0.25 9.60 -0.12
C LEU A 163 0.69 10.08 1.00
N GLU A 164 0.81 9.31 2.08
CA GLU A 164 1.79 9.55 3.14
C GLU A 164 3.21 9.52 2.59
N GLY A 165 3.58 8.51 1.80
CA GLY A 165 4.90 8.41 1.18
C GLY A 165 5.23 9.58 0.23
N VAL A 166 4.23 10.08 -0.53
CA VAL A 166 4.40 11.31 -1.34
C VAL A 166 4.70 12.50 -0.44
N LEU A 167 3.91 12.71 0.61
CA LEU A 167 4.05 13.85 1.52
C LEU A 167 5.39 13.81 2.29
N ASP A 168 5.82 12.63 2.75
CA ASP A 168 7.13 12.43 3.37
C ASP A 168 8.28 12.75 2.41
N SER A 169 8.15 12.32 1.16
CA SER A 169 9.15 12.60 0.13
C SER A 169 9.22 14.10 -0.18
N LEU A 170 8.08 14.76 -0.33
CA LEU A 170 7.98 16.20 -0.55
C LEU A 170 8.61 17.00 0.59
N ARG A 171 8.31 16.64 1.84
CA ARG A 171 8.95 17.24 3.02
C ARG A 171 10.47 17.04 3.01
N SER A 172 10.93 15.82 2.73
CA SER A 172 12.35 15.47 2.76
C SER A 172 13.19 16.23 1.73
N ILE A 173 12.58 16.64 0.59
CA ILE A 173 13.25 17.49 -0.41
C ILE A 173 12.95 18.98 -0.25
N GLY A 174 12.13 19.37 0.75
CA GLY A 174 11.75 20.76 1.00
C GLY A 174 10.76 21.36 -0.02
N ASN A 175 10.06 20.53 -0.80
CA ASN A 175 9.08 20.98 -1.78
C ASN A 175 7.67 21.07 -1.15
N TYR A 176 7.44 22.13 -0.38
CA TYR A 176 6.18 22.35 0.30
C TYR A 176 5.06 22.86 -0.62
N ASP A 177 5.39 23.38 -1.78
CA ASP A 177 4.41 23.99 -2.70
C ASP A 177 3.45 22.96 -3.33
N GLU A 178 3.89 21.71 -3.49
CA GLU A 178 3.05 20.62 -3.98
C GLU A 178 2.21 19.93 -2.88
N MET A 179 2.53 20.10 -1.61
CA MET A 179 1.84 19.41 -0.51
C MET A 179 0.33 19.67 -0.45
N PRO A 180 -0.18 20.90 -0.66
CA PRO A 180 -1.61 21.17 -0.58
C PRO A 180 -2.46 20.31 -1.53
N TYR A 181 -1.93 19.96 -2.69
CA TYR A 181 -2.61 19.08 -3.65
C TYR A 181 -2.86 17.67 -3.05
N PHE A 182 -1.86 17.10 -2.40
CA PHE A 182 -1.97 15.77 -1.79
C PHE A 182 -2.73 15.80 -0.46
N LEU A 183 -2.66 16.90 0.31
CA LEU A 183 -3.50 17.11 1.49
C LEU A 183 -4.98 17.14 1.13
N ASN A 184 -5.36 17.78 0.02
CA ASN A 184 -6.74 17.75 -0.47
C ASN A 184 -7.20 16.32 -0.83
N LYS A 185 -6.32 15.51 -1.43
CA LYS A 185 -6.61 14.08 -1.67
C LYS A 185 -6.83 13.31 -0.36
N LEU A 186 -5.96 13.52 0.63
CA LEU A 186 -6.13 12.94 1.97
C LEU A 186 -7.47 13.31 2.59
N GLN A 187 -7.85 14.58 2.55
CA GLN A 187 -9.12 15.06 3.11
C GLN A 187 -10.32 14.36 2.47
N LYS A 188 -10.28 14.15 1.15
CA LYS A 188 -11.34 13.41 0.44
C LYS A 188 -11.46 11.96 0.88
N LEU A 189 -10.35 11.30 1.25
CA LEU A 189 -10.38 9.92 1.74
C LEU A 189 -11.09 9.76 3.09
N SER A 190 -11.25 10.83 3.86
CA SER A 190 -11.96 10.77 5.15
C SER A 190 -13.50 10.74 5.03
N THR A 191 -14.03 10.96 3.81
CA THR A 191 -15.46 10.98 3.55
C THR A 191 -16.02 9.56 3.50
N ASP A 192 -17.11 9.31 4.23
CA ASP A 192 -17.83 8.02 4.26
C ASP A 192 -16.98 6.80 4.67
N THR A 193 -15.97 7.02 5.50
CA THR A 193 -15.07 5.97 5.99
C THR A 193 -15.27 5.70 7.49
N PRO A 194 -14.87 4.49 7.99
CA PRO A 194 -14.93 4.17 9.42
C PRO A 194 -14.16 5.19 10.27
N LEU A 195 -14.65 5.42 11.49
CA LEU A 195 -14.07 6.43 12.41
C LEU A 195 -12.58 6.24 12.65
N GLU A 196 -12.13 4.99 12.84
CA GLU A 196 -10.71 4.67 13.03
C GLU A 196 -9.85 5.10 11.85
N PHE A 197 -10.30 4.84 10.63
CA PHE A 197 -9.60 5.29 9.42
C PHE A 197 -9.59 6.81 9.30
N LYS A 198 -10.75 7.45 9.56
CA LYS A 198 -10.88 8.91 9.55
C LYS A 198 -9.92 9.59 10.53
N ILE A 199 -9.74 9.05 11.74
CA ILE A 199 -8.79 9.59 12.73
C ILE A 199 -7.35 9.47 12.23
N ASN A 200 -6.97 8.36 11.57
CA ASN A 200 -5.66 8.22 10.97
C ASN A 200 -5.41 9.25 9.85
N VAL A 201 -6.43 9.53 9.00
CA VAL A 201 -6.34 10.59 7.98
C VAL A 201 -6.18 11.97 8.63
N ILE A 202 -6.96 12.28 9.68
CA ILE A 202 -6.85 13.55 10.41
C ILE A 202 -5.45 13.70 11.04
N CYS A 203 -4.87 12.63 11.58
CA CYS A 203 -3.51 12.64 12.12
C CYS A 203 -2.48 13.01 11.04
N LEU A 204 -2.59 12.44 9.84
CA LEU A 204 -1.72 12.79 8.72
C LEU A 204 -1.92 14.23 8.25
N LEU A 205 -3.16 14.70 8.13
CA LEU A 205 -3.45 16.09 7.78
C LEU A 205 -2.79 17.04 8.78
N PHE A 206 -2.98 16.80 10.08
CA PHE A 206 -2.33 17.58 11.14
C PHE A 206 -0.82 17.62 10.98
N GLN A 207 -0.17 16.46 10.81
CA GLN A 207 1.29 16.36 10.70
C GLN A 207 1.82 17.15 9.50
N TYR A 208 1.25 16.95 8.32
CA TYR A 208 1.74 17.55 7.10
C TYR A 208 1.31 19.01 6.89
N GLU A 209 0.30 19.50 7.60
CA GLU A 209 0.04 20.93 7.74
C GLU A 209 1.01 21.60 8.70
N LEU A 210 1.41 20.91 9.78
CA LEU A 210 2.33 21.43 10.80
C LEU A 210 3.78 21.49 10.31
N PHE A 211 4.27 20.46 9.64
CA PHE A 211 5.68 20.30 9.30
C PHE A 211 6.28 21.45 8.49
N PRO A 212 5.64 22.03 7.47
CA PRO A 212 6.20 23.16 6.73
C PRO A 212 6.48 24.39 7.61
N HIS A 213 5.65 24.63 8.63
CA HIS A 213 5.80 25.74 9.57
C HIS A 213 6.87 25.42 10.62
N LEU A 214 6.88 24.19 11.11
CA LEU A 214 7.90 23.72 12.06
C LEU A 214 9.30 23.77 11.44
N ASP A 215 9.46 23.27 10.21
CA ASP A 215 10.75 23.25 9.49
C ASP A 215 11.25 24.67 9.15
N LYS A 216 10.33 25.66 9.07
CA LYS A 216 10.65 27.10 8.87
C LYS A 216 10.82 27.88 10.18
N GLY A 217 10.53 27.26 11.34
CA GLY A 217 10.57 27.92 12.65
C GLY A 217 9.41 28.90 12.91
N ASP A 218 8.29 28.77 12.18
CA ASP A 218 7.07 29.57 12.39
C ASP A 218 6.23 28.96 13.51
N PHE A 219 6.69 29.12 14.75
CA PHE A 219 6.04 28.54 15.92
C PHE A 219 4.65 29.16 16.20
N SER A 220 4.40 30.40 15.81
CA SER A 220 3.09 31.02 15.96
C SER A 220 2.04 30.27 15.16
N LYS A 221 2.35 29.94 13.91
CA LYS A 221 1.47 29.16 13.05
C LYS A 221 1.32 27.73 13.53
N CYS A 222 2.39 27.14 14.06
CA CYS A 222 2.32 25.80 14.67
C CYS A 222 1.29 25.74 15.81
N ILE A 223 1.27 26.75 16.70
CA ILE A 223 0.32 26.83 17.83
C ILE A 223 -1.13 26.96 17.33
N GLU A 224 -1.37 27.73 16.27
CA GLU A 224 -2.69 27.83 15.64
C GLU A 224 -3.18 26.46 15.12
N ILE A 225 -2.32 25.76 14.38
CA ILE A 225 -2.63 24.43 13.83
C ILE A 225 -2.93 23.43 14.94
N ILE A 226 -2.08 23.36 15.99
CA ILE A 226 -2.31 22.48 17.15
C ILE A 226 -3.67 22.79 17.81
N SER A 227 -3.98 24.06 18.00
CA SER A 227 -5.24 24.48 18.62
C SER A 227 -6.44 24.07 17.76
N HIS A 228 -6.34 24.16 16.44
CA HIS A 228 -7.38 23.74 15.51
C HIS A 228 -7.66 22.24 15.57
N TYR A 229 -6.63 21.41 15.69
CA TYR A 229 -6.77 19.96 15.71
C TYR A 229 -7.01 19.36 17.11
N LYS A 230 -6.94 20.16 18.19
CA LYS A 230 -7.01 19.69 19.57
C LYS A 230 -8.22 18.81 19.84
N GLU A 231 -9.43 19.27 19.58
CA GLU A 231 -10.67 18.54 19.85
C GLU A 231 -10.86 17.31 18.95
N ASN A 232 -10.36 17.37 17.72
CA ASN A 232 -10.57 16.31 16.73
C ASN A 232 -9.56 15.17 16.81
N LEU A 233 -8.39 15.42 17.41
CA LEU A 233 -7.29 14.47 17.41
C LEU A 233 -6.87 14.04 18.82
N TYR A 234 -6.61 15.00 19.73
CA TYR A 234 -6.06 14.68 21.04
C TYR A 234 -7.07 13.95 21.95
N ASP A 235 -8.34 14.32 21.89
CA ASP A 235 -9.39 13.65 22.66
C ASP A 235 -9.69 12.23 22.12
N LYS A 236 -9.16 11.89 20.96
CA LYS A 236 -9.34 10.60 20.27
C LYS A 236 -8.04 9.82 20.11
N GLU A 237 -6.99 10.16 20.83
CA GLU A 237 -5.67 9.50 20.71
C GLU A 237 -5.70 7.98 20.93
N SER A 238 -6.70 7.48 21.70
CA SER A 238 -6.88 6.05 21.94
C SER A 238 -7.21 5.24 20.68
N TRP A 239 -7.67 5.90 19.62
CA TRP A 239 -7.97 5.30 18.32
C TRP A 239 -6.76 5.23 17.40
N LEU A 240 -5.66 5.91 17.76
CA LEU A 240 -4.42 5.87 17.00
C LEU A 240 -3.61 4.63 17.34
N ASN A 241 -3.00 4.02 16.34
CA ASN A 241 -2.03 2.98 16.60
C ASN A 241 -0.80 3.54 17.35
N PRO A 242 0.00 2.70 18.03
CA PRO A 242 1.13 3.16 18.86
C PRO A 242 2.15 4.04 18.12
N ILE A 243 2.36 3.77 16.82
CA ILE A 243 3.31 4.54 16.00
C ILE A 243 2.77 5.96 15.79
N ARG A 244 1.53 6.11 15.33
CA ARG A 244 0.87 7.42 15.12
C ARG A 244 0.75 8.21 16.41
N LYS A 245 0.44 7.52 17.51
CA LYS A 245 0.40 8.15 18.82
C LYS A 245 1.77 8.70 19.22
N SER A 246 2.85 7.95 18.99
CA SER A 246 4.22 8.41 19.27
C SER A 246 4.59 9.61 18.38
N GLU A 247 4.28 9.58 17.10
CA GLU A 247 4.52 10.68 16.16
C GLU A 247 3.77 11.96 16.57
N LEU A 248 2.48 11.81 16.97
CA LEU A 248 1.68 12.91 17.49
C LEU A 248 2.31 13.53 18.74
N LEU A 249 2.73 12.72 19.70
CA LEU A 249 3.36 13.19 20.95
C LEU A 249 4.71 13.85 20.69
N LEU A 250 5.53 13.28 19.78
CA LEU A 250 6.83 13.87 19.42
C LEU A 250 6.67 15.22 18.72
N SER A 251 5.66 15.42 17.91
CA SER A 251 5.39 16.72 17.29
C SER A 251 5.12 17.84 18.29
N LEU A 252 4.61 17.49 19.49
CA LEU A 252 4.38 18.44 20.59
C LEU A 252 5.62 18.80 21.39
N ILE A 253 6.61 17.90 21.45
CA ILE A 253 7.84 18.13 22.23
C ILE A 253 8.76 19.11 21.54
N HIS A 254 8.65 19.26 20.23
CA HIS A 254 9.49 20.12 19.40
C HIS A 254 8.96 21.57 19.26
N ILE A 255 7.85 21.91 19.90
CA ILE A 255 7.21 23.24 19.92
C ILE A 255 7.32 23.86 21.30
#